data_9094079b59a3e23f476a00bd857e3ebc
#
_entry.id   9094079b59a3e23f476a00bd857e3ebc
#
_cell.length_a   1.000
_cell.length_b   1.000
_cell.length_c   1.000
_cell.angle_alpha   90.00
_cell.angle_beta   90.00
_cell.angle_gamma   90.00
#
_symmetry.space_group_name_H-M   'P 1'
#
loop_
_entity.id
_entity.type
_entity.pdbx_description
1 polymer ?
#
loop_
_entity_poly.entity_id
_entity_poly.type
_entity_poly.pdbx_seq_one_letter_code
_entity_poly.pdbx_strand_id
1 'polypeptide(L)'
;MGMAHRGRLNVLANIFNKTYKEIFSEFEGNKYEDDTIAGDVKYHLGFTSVQKCDNGKKVKLSLCPNPSHLEAVDPVVEGITRAKMDNVYSGNESSTVPILIHGDAALAGQGVVYEVIQMANLKGFKTGGTVHIVINNQVGFTTNYIDARSSTYCTDVGKVTLSPVFHVNGDDVEAVVHTLEIAIEYRQKFHKDVFILSLIHISEPTRRL
;
A
#
# COMPACT_ATOMS: atom_id res chain seq x y z
N MET A 1 1.59 -1.61 -6.61
CA MET A 1 0.96 -1.24 -5.33
C MET A 1 0.52 -2.48 -4.59
N GLY A 2 0.70 -2.51 -3.28
CA GLY A 2 0.17 -3.51 -2.35
C GLY A 2 -0.70 -2.84 -1.30
N MET A 3 -1.74 -3.53 -0.84
CA MET A 3 -2.61 -3.03 0.22
C MET A 3 -3.40 -4.18 0.85
N ALA A 4 -3.87 -3.98 2.06
CA ALA A 4 -4.83 -4.88 2.69
C ALA A 4 -6.17 -4.92 1.93
N HIS A 5 -7.06 -5.83 2.33
CA HIS A 5 -8.40 -5.95 1.73
C HIS A 5 -9.34 -4.79 2.12
N ARG A 6 -9.16 -4.19 3.31
CA ARG A 6 -9.99 -3.06 3.76
C ARG A 6 -9.81 -1.84 2.84
N GLY A 7 -10.90 -1.29 2.34
CA GLY A 7 -10.89 -0.16 1.41
C GLY A 7 -10.49 -0.48 -0.03
N ARG A 8 -10.17 -1.73 -0.35
CA ARG A 8 -9.68 -2.13 -1.67
C ARG A 8 -10.68 -1.87 -2.79
N LEU A 9 -11.96 -2.11 -2.57
CA LEU A 9 -12.99 -1.82 -3.57
C LEU A 9 -13.07 -0.32 -3.90
N ASN A 10 -12.88 0.54 -2.90
CA ASN A 10 -12.79 1.99 -3.11
C ASN A 10 -11.59 2.36 -3.98
N VAL A 11 -10.42 1.80 -3.69
CA VAL A 11 -9.21 2.00 -4.49
C VAL A 11 -9.39 1.47 -5.92
N LEU A 12 -9.99 0.31 -6.10
CA LEU A 12 -10.29 -0.24 -7.43
C LEU A 12 -11.20 0.68 -8.23
N ALA A 13 -12.26 1.21 -7.63
CA ALA A 13 -13.20 2.09 -8.30
C ALA A 13 -12.61 3.48 -8.58
N ASN A 14 -12.05 4.13 -7.57
CA ASN A 14 -11.71 5.55 -7.64
C ASN A 14 -10.28 5.83 -8.12
N ILE A 15 -9.36 4.90 -7.93
CA ILE A 15 -7.95 5.08 -8.35
C ILE A 15 -7.66 4.30 -9.62
N PHE A 16 -8.16 3.07 -9.72
CA PHE A 16 -7.92 2.22 -10.88
C PHE A 16 -9.00 2.35 -11.97
N ASN A 17 -10.07 3.10 -11.71
CA ASN A 17 -11.21 3.27 -12.61
C ASN A 17 -11.89 1.95 -13.02
N LYS A 18 -11.88 0.95 -12.13
CA LYS A 18 -12.67 -0.26 -12.30
C LYS A 18 -14.14 0.10 -12.16
N THR A 19 -14.95 -0.22 -13.16
CA THR A 19 -16.36 0.17 -13.16
C THR A 19 -17.15 -0.57 -12.09
N TYR A 20 -18.15 0.08 -11.53
CA TYR A 20 -19.08 -0.58 -10.58
C TYR A 20 -19.74 -1.82 -11.18
N LYS A 21 -20.02 -1.79 -12.48
CA LYS A 21 -20.58 -2.94 -13.19
C LYS A 21 -19.63 -4.14 -13.13
N GLU A 22 -18.35 -3.95 -13.39
CA GLU A 22 -17.34 -5.01 -13.27
C GLU A 22 -17.24 -5.52 -11.82
N ILE A 23 -17.22 -4.60 -10.85
CA ILE A 23 -17.15 -4.97 -9.42
C ILE A 23 -18.36 -5.80 -9.03
N PHE A 24 -19.58 -5.35 -9.34
CA PHE A 24 -20.80 -6.05 -8.95
C PHE A 24 -21.00 -7.37 -9.71
N SER A 25 -20.63 -7.44 -11.01
CA SER A 25 -20.70 -8.70 -11.74
C SER A 25 -19.81 -9.80 -11.15
N GLU A 26 -18.68 -9.43 -10.56
CA GLU A 26 -17.82 -10.37 -9.83
C GLU A 26 -18.50 -10.90 -8.55
N PHE A 27 -19.33 -10.09 -7.87
CA PHE A 27 -20.10 -10.53 -6.70
C PHE A 27 -21.28 -11.43 -7.06
N GLU A 28 -21.87 -11.24 -8.24
CA GLU A 28 -23.00 -12.06 -8.72
C GLU A 28 -22.60 -13.48 -9.15
N GLY A 29 -21.30 -13.77 -9.16
CA GLY A 29 -20.79 -15.12 -9.40
C GLY A 29 -20.91 -15.57 -10.84
N ASN A 30 -20.87 -14.66 -11.81
CA ASN A 30 -20.72 -15.02 -13.21
C ASN A 30 -19.51 -15.94 -13.37
N LYS A 31 -19.77 -17.18 -13.73
CA LYS A 31 -18.76 -18.21 -13.91
C LYS A 31 -17.75 -17.70 -14.94
N TYR A 32 -16.55 -17.42 -14.49
CA TYR A 32 -15.42 -17.40 -15.42
C TYR A 32 -15.30 -18.81 -15.98
N GLU A 33 -15.17 -18.96 -17.30
CA GLU A 33 -14.97 -20.25 -17.96
C GLU A 33 -13.65 -20.95 -17.55
N ASP A 34 -12.87 -20.29 -16.69
CA ASP A 34 -11.58 -20.77 -16.22
C ASP A 34 -11.68 -21.23 -14.75
N ASP A 35 -11.80 -22.53 -14.54
CA ASP A 35 -11.86 -23.17 -13.21
C ASP A 35 -10.61 -22.91 -12.35
N THR A 36 -9.55 -22.34 -12.92
CA THR A 36 -8.31 -22.02 -12.19
C THR A 36 -8.42 -20.79 -11.29
N ILE A 37 -9.48 -19.98 -11.44
CA ILE A 37 -9.72 -18.76 -10.64
C ILE A 37 -10.79 -18.97 -9.58
N ALA A 38 -11.30 -20.19 -9.45
CA ALA A 38 -12.35 -20.53 -8.50
C ALA A 38 -11.80 -20.51 -7.06
N GLY A 39 -12.26 -19.57 -6.26
CA GLY A 39 -12.19 -19.65 -4.81
C GLY A 39 -11.61 -18.48 -4.02
N ASP A 40 -11.10 -17.42 -4.64
CA ASP A 40 -10.62 -16.27 -3.86
C ASP A 40 -11.73 -15.23 -3.61
N VAL A 41 -11.60 -14.51 -2.51
CA VAL A 41 -12.54 -13.44 -2.13
C VAL A 41 -12.38 -12.27 -3.10
N LYS A 42 -13.48 -11.76 -3.62
CA LYS A 42 -13.50 -10.73 -4.69
C LYS A 42 -12.66 -9.48 -4.39
N TYR A 43 -12.53 -9.10 -3.13
CA TYR A 43 -11.71 -7.97 -2.71
C TYR A 43 -10.21 -8.30 -2.51
N HIS A 44 -9.76 -9.49 -2.89
CA HIS A 44 -8.34 -9.84 -2.96
C HIS A 44 -7.75 -9.70 -4.37
N LEU A 45 -8.59 -9.54 -5.37
CA LEU A 45 -8.16 -9.49 -6.76
C LEU A 45 -7.27 -8.29 -7.05
N GLY A 46 -6.29 -8.51 -7.94
CA GLY A 46 -5.46 -7.47 -8.51
C GLY A 46 -6.14 -6.74 -9.65
N PHE A 47 -5.56 -5.62 -10.06
CA PHE A 47 -6.04 -4.86 -11.21
C PHE A 47 -4.90 -4.05 -11.83
N THR A 48 -4.98 -3.77 -13.12
CA THR A 48 -4.02 -2.91 -13.80
C THR A 48 -4.77 -1.91 -14.67
N SER A 49 -4.41 -0.65 -14.55
CA SER A 49 -4.94 0.43 -15.38
C SER A 49 -3.86 1.41 -15.81
N VAL A 50 -4.19 2.26 -16.76
CA VAL A 50 -3.34 3.36 -17.21
C VAL A 50 -4.04 4.67 -16.92
N GLN A 51 -3.44 5.48 -16.09
CA GLN A 51 -3.95 6.80 -15.74
C GLN A 51 -3.23 7.89 -16.55
N LYS A 52 -3.98 8.90 -16.94
CA LYS A 52 -3.45 10.08 -17.62
C LYS A 52 -3.27 11.18 -16.57
N CYS A 53 -2.05 11.67 -16.42
CA CYS A 53 -1.74 12.81 -15.56
C CYS A 53 -2.12 14.14 -16.23
N ASP A 54 -2.24 15.20 -15.44
CA ASP A 54 -2.61 16.55 -15.94
C ASP A 54 -1.62 17.07 -16.97
N ASN A 55 -0.34 16.71 -16.86
CA ASN A 55 0.69 17.05 -17.85
C ASN A 55 0.64 16.19 -19.13
N GLY A 56 -0.41 15.38 -19.31
CA GLY A 56 -0.61 14.51 -20.48
C GLY A 56 0.18 13.20 -20.47
N LYS A 57 1.10 13.01 -19.54
CA LYS A 57 1.85 11.75 -19.40
C LYS A 57 0.93 10.63 -18.91
N LYS A 58 1.31 9.40 -19.24
CA LYS A 58 0.58 8.20 -18.81
C LYS A 58 1.38 7.45 -17.76
N VAL A 59 0.71 7.05 -16.68
CA VAL A 59 1.27 6.20 -15.63
C VAL A 59 0.51 4.89 -15.58
N LYS A 60 1.24 3.78 -15.63
CA LYS A 60 0.67 2.45 -15.46
C LYS A 60 0.59 2.12 -13.98
N LEU A 61 -0.62 1.93 -13.49
CA LEU A 61 -0.89 1.49 -12.13
C LEU A 61 -1.13 -0.02 -12.13
N SER A 62 -0.58 -0.72 -11.15
CA SER A 62 -0.78 -2.16 -10.98
C SER A 62 -0.99 -2.45 -9.51
N LEU A 63 -2.17 -2.97 -9.16
CA LEU A 63 -2.53 -3.42 -7.83
C LEU A 63 -2.30 -4.93 -7.75
N CYS A 64 -1.42 -5.34 -6.84
CA CYS A 64 -1.12 -6.74 -6.63
C CYS A 64 -2.30 -7.45 -5.94
N PRO A 65 -2.68 -8.66 -6.35
CA PRO A 65 -3.57 -9.49 -5.55
C PRO A 65 -2.96 -9.72 -4.16
N ASN A 66 -3.78 -9.86 -3.14
CA ASN A 66 -3.29 -10.14 -1.79
C ASN A 66 -4.09 -11.26 -1.13
N PRO A 67 -3.49 -12.05 -0.23
CA PRO A 67 -4.21 -13.01 0.60
C PRO A 67 -4.88 -12.29 1.79
N SER A 68 -5.62 -13.03 2.61
CA SER A 68 -6.17 -12.54 3.87
C SER A 68 -5.10 -12.23 4.93
N HIS A 69 -3.88 -12.79 4.78
CA HIS A 69 -2.76 -12.53 5.67
C HIS A 69 -2.25 -11.11 5.45
N LEU A 70 -2.36 -10.29 6.48
CA LEU A 70 -1.93 -8.89 6.43
C LEU A 70 -0.43 -8.79 6.17
N GLU A 71 -0.03 -7.83 5.36
CA GLU A 71 1.35 -7.48 4.98
C GLU A 71 2.09 -8.57 4.17
N ALA A 72 1.49 -9.74 3.93
CA ALA A 72 2.12 -10.78 3.10
C ALA A 72 2.32 -10.34 1.63
N VAL A 73 1.61 -9.33 1.18
CA VAL A 73 1.74 -8.74 -0.16
C VAL A 73 3.00 -7.87 -0.31
N ASP A 74 3.58 -7.39 0.78
CA ASP A 74 4.68 -6.43 0.74
C ASP A 74 5.90 -6.99 0.00
N PRO A 75 6.48 -8.14 0.39
CA PRO A 75 7.61 -8.71 -0.32
C PRO A 75 7.27 -9.09 -1.77
N VAL A 76 6.00 -9.41 -2.06
CA VAL A 76 5.56 -9.70 -3.43
C VAL A 76 5.61 -8.45 -4.30
N VAL A 77 5.14 -7.31 -3.78
CA VAL A 77 5.22 -6.02 -4.49
C VAL A 77 6.66 -5.59 -4.74
N GLU A 78 7.53 -5.76 -3.74
CA GLU A 78 8.96 -5.47 -3.89
C GLU A 78 9.58 -6.36 -4.97
N GLY A 79 9.30 -7.66 -4.95
CA GLY A 79 9.79 -8.61 -5.96
C GLY A 79 9.30 -8.28 -7.37
N ILE A 80 8.02 -7.96 -7.54
CA ILE A 80 7.46 -7.53 -8.83
C ILE A 80 8.10 -6.23 -9.30
N THR A 81 8.31 -5.27 -8.40
CA THR A 81 8.93 -3.99 -8.70
C THR A 81 10.36 -4.20 -9.15
N ARG A 82 11.12 -5.01 -8.42
CA ARG A 82 12.50 -5.37 -8.78
C ARG A 82 12.57 -6.05 -10.15
N ALA A 83 11.73 -7.04 -10.40
CA ALA A 83 11.69 -7.73 -11.68
C ALA A 83 11.36 -6.79 -12.86
N LYS A 84 10.43 -5.86 -12.68
CA LYS A 84 10.12 -4.84 -13.70
C LYS A 84 11.29 -3.88 -13.91
N MET A 85 11.91 -3.44 -12.82
CA MET A 85 13.08 -2.56 -12.89
C MET A 85 14.21 -3.21 -13.70
N ASP A 86 14.54 -4.45 -13.44
CA ASP A 86 15.64 -5.16 -14.09
C ASP A 86 15.30 -5.53 -15.55
N ASN A 87 14.11 -6.09 -15.80
CA ASN A 87 13.77 -6.66 -17.11
C ASN A 87 13.15 -5.66 -18.09
N VAL A 88 12.51 -4.59 -17.60
CA VAL A 88 11.79 -3.63 -18.46
C VAL A 88 12.49 -2.28 -18.53
N TYR A 89 13.11 -1.85 -17.43
CA TYR A 89 13.64 -0.50 -17.30
C TYR A 89 15.18 -0.46 -17.13
N SER A 90 15.86 -1.55 -17.47
CA SER A 90 17.34 -1.62 -17.46
C SER A 90 17.97 -1.21 -16.13
N GLY A 91 17.34 -1.53 -15.02
CA GLY A 91 17.82 -1.22 -13.68
C GLY A 91 17.54 0.22 -13.21
N ASN A 92 16.73 0.99 -13.95
CA ASN A 92 16.42 2.37 -13.57
C ASN A 92 15.44 2.43 -12.39
N GLU A 93 15.95 2.78 -11.22
CA GLU A 93 15.22 2.86 -9.96
C GLU A 93 14.12 3.95 -9.96
N SER A 94 14.21 4.96 -10.82
CA SER A 94 13.22 6.03 -10.93
C SER A 94 12.01 5.67 -11.80
N SER A 95 12.09 4.57 -12.57
CA SER A 95 11.03 4.20 -13.54
C SER A 95 9.88 3.41 -12.90
N THR A 96 10.08 2.91 -11.69
CA THR A 96 9.07 2.16 -10.94
C THR A 96 9.00 2.67 -9.50
N VAL A 97 7.80 2.75 -8.94
CA VAL A 97 7.60 3.16 -7.55
C VAL A 97 6.72 2.13 -6.86
N PRO A 98 7.27 1.31 -5.94
CA PRO A 98 6.44 0.50 -5.07
C PRO A 98 5.70 1.41 -4.08
N ILE A 99 4.40 1.14 -3.90
CA ILE A 99 3.55 1.83 -2.93
C ILE A 99 2.86 0.75 -2.12
N LEU A 100 3.02 0.81 -0.81
CA LEU A 100 2.40 -0.09 0.15
C LEU A 100 1.45 0.70 1.05
N ILE A 101 0.20 0.24 1.16
CA ILE A 101 -0.82 0.87 1.99
C ILE A 101 -1.13 -0.07 3.15
N HIS A 102 -0.81 0.37 4.35
CA HIS A 102 -0.85 -0.40 5.58
C HIS A 102 -1.98 0.06 6.51
N GLY A 103 -2.49 -0.87 7.32
CA GLY A 103 -3.15 -0.52 8.57
C GLY A 103 -2.12 -0.36 9.70
N ASP A 104 -2.38 0.53 10.64
CA ASP A 104 -1.43 0.85 11.72
C ASP A 104 -1.08 -0.35 12.61
N ALA A 105 -2.07 -1.16 12.96
CA ALA A 105 -1.85 -2.35 13.78
C ALA A 105 -1.05 -3.43 13.04
N ALA A 106 -1.29 -3.61 11.73
CA ALA A 106 -0.59 -4.58 10.90
C ALA A 106 0.87 -4.17 10.68
N LEU A 107 1.11 -2.90 10.34
CA LEU A 107 2.47 -2.36 10.17
C LEU A 107 3.34 -2.60 11.41
N ALA A 108 2.81 -2.33 12.58
CA ALA A 108 3.55 -2.49 13.84
C ALA A 108 3.65 -3.95 14.32
N GLY A 109 2.67 -4.80 13.97
CA GLY A 109 2.51 -6.14 14.53
C GLY A 109 3.00 -7.29 13.67
N GLN A 110 3.12 -7.10 12.35
CA GLN A 110 3.51 -8.17 11.43
C GLN A 110 5.03 -8.18 11.18
N GLY A 111 5.71 -9.26 11.58
CA GLY A 111 7.17 -9.38 11.44
C GLY A 111 7.68 -9.26 10.01
N VAL A 112 6.87 -9.66 9.02
CA VAL A 112 7.22 -9.55 7.59
C VAL A 112 7.51 -8.11 7.17
N VAL A 113 6.87 -7.11 7.77
CA VAL A 113 7.15 -5.69 7.51
C VAL A 113 8.59 -5.35 7.89
N TYR A 114 9.02 -5.78 9.07
CA TYR A 114 10.40 -5.57 9.51
C TYR A 114 11.42 -6.23 8.58
N GLU A 115 11.12 -7.45 8.13
CA GLU A 115 12.00 -8.18 7.19
C GLU A 115 12.11 -7.46 5.85
N VAL A 116 10.99 -6.96 5.30
CA VAL A 116 10.98 -6.18 4.04
C VAL A 116 11.78 -4.90 4.18
N ILE A 117 11.61 -4.16 5.28
CA ILE A 117 12.35 -2.92 5.55
C ILE A 117 13.87 -3.21 5.67
N GLN A 118 14.26 -4.32 6.29
CA GLN A 118 15.66 -4.72 6.37
C GLN A 118 16.28 -5.04 5.00
N MET A 119 15.48 -5.47 4.03
CA MET A 119 15.95 -5.75 2.67
C MET A 119 16.06 -4.49 1.78
N ALA A 120 15.42 -3.38 2.14
CA ALA A 120 15.24 -2.21 1.30
C ALA A 120 16.54 -1.61 0.72
N ASN A 121 17.63 -1.66 1.47
CA ASN A 121 18.94 -1.11 1.04
C ASN A 121 19.93 -2.18 0.55
N LEU A 122 19.54 -3.45 0.51
CA LEU A 122 20.42 -4.52 0.07
C LEU A 122 20.50 -4.57 -1.45
N LYS A 123 21.71 -4.71 -1.99
CA LYS A 123 21.99 -4.72 -3.45
C LYS A 123 21.08 -5.69 -4.22
N GLY A 124 20.80 -6.87 -3.66
CA GLY A 124 20.00 -7.90 -4.32
C GLY A 124 18.47 -7.63 -4.26
N PHE A 125 18.01 -6.77 -3.36
CA PHE A 125 16.58 -6.58 -3.07
C PHE A 125 16.07 -5.16 -3.33
N LYS A 126 16.95 -4.15 -3.27
CA LYS A 126 16.52 -2.74 -3.38
C LYS A 126 15.73 -2.47 -4.65
N THR A 127 14.73 -1.62 -4.52
CA THR A 127 13.80 -1.19 -5.58
C THR A 127 13.88 0.32 -5.85
N GLY A 128 14.83 1.01 -5.23
CA GLY A 128 14.95 2.47 -5.29
C GLY A 128 14.01 3.18 -4.33
N GLY A 129 13.63 2.52 -3.24
CA GLY A 129 12.78 3.03 -2.17
C GLY A 129 11.29 2.79 -2.39
N THR A 130 10.60 2.58 -1.29
CA THR A 130 9.16 2.31 -1.20
C THR A 130 8.44 3.48 -0.53
N VAL A 131 7.27 3.84 -1.04
CA VAL A 131 6.37 4.78 -0.37
C VAL A 131 5.39 3.98 0.47
N HIS A 132 5.53 4.07 1.79
CA HIS A 132 4.65 3.44 2.76
C HIS A 132 3.59 4.43 3.22
N ILE A 133 2.33 4.13 2.96
CA ILE A 133 1.19 4.94 3.39
C ILE A 133 0.47 4.20 4.50
N VAL A 134 0.41 4.78 5.68
CA VAL A 134 -0.22 4.16 6.85
C VAL A 134 -1.53 4.86 7.15
N ILE A 135 -2.63 4.14 6.97
CA ILE A 135 -3.96 4.61 7.35
C ILE A 135 -4.18 4.22 8.81
N ASN A 136 -3.96 5.20 9.69
CA ASN A 136 -3.98 5.00 11.13
C ASN A 136 -5.37 5.35 11.69
N ASN A 137 -6.20 4.35 11.85
CA ASN A 137 -7.49 4.47 12.54
C ASN A 137 -7.39 4.20 14.06
N GLN A 138 -6.19 3.98 14.57
CA GLN A 138 -5.85 3.79 15.99
C GLN A 138 -6.50 2.56 16.65
N VAL A 139 -7.01 1.62 15.85
CA VAL A 139 -7.65 0.39 16.35
C VAL A 139 -7.16 -0.83 15.57
N GLY A 140 -6.74 -1.86 16.29
CA GLY A 140 -6.47 -3.20 15.75
C GLY A 140 -7.58 -4.17 16.18
N PHE A 141 -8.50 -4.55 15.30
CA PHE A 141 -9.72 -5.25 15.67
C PHE A 141 -10.53 -4.45 16.70
N THR A 142 -10.51 -4.91 17.96
CA THR A 142 -11.16 -4.27 19.11
C THR A 142 -10.15 -3.68 20.10
N THR A 143 -8.85 -3.77 19.78
CA THR A 143 -7.77 -3.34 20.68
C THR A 143 -7.35 -1.91 20.35
N ASN A 144 -7.36 -1.06 21.35
CA ASN A 144 -6.86 0.31 21.23
C ASN A 144 -5.33 0.30 21.05
N TYR A 145 -4.79 1.30 20.35
CA TYR A 145 -3.36 1.37 20.06
C TYR A 145 -2.50 1.42 21.34
N ILE A 146 -3.00 1.97 22.43
CA ILE A 146 -2.32 2.04 23.73
C ILE A 146 -2.04 0.63 24.28
N ASP A 147 -2.96 -0.30 24.05
CA ASP A 147 -2.86 -1.67 24.52
C ASP A 147 -2.23 -2.61 23.47
N ALA A 148 -2.04 -2.11 22.25
CA ALA A 148 -1.60 -2.94 21.12
C ALA A 148 -0.09 -2.91 20.89
N ARG A 149 0.60 -1.84 21.29
CA ARG A 149 2.04 -1.69 21.03
C ARG A 149 2.73 -0.81 22.06
N SER A 150 4.02 -1.09 22.29
CA SER A 150 4.86 -0.30 23.20
C SER A 150 5.42 0.97 22.54
N SER A 151 5.53 1.01 21.21
CA SER A 151 5.99 2.19 20.48
C SER A 151 4.92 3.29 20.44
N THR A 152 5.34 4.54 20.47
CA THR A 152 4.44 5.69 20.37
C THR A 152 3.72 5.70 19.02
N TYR A 153 4.48 5.47 17.95
CA TYR A 153 3.93 5.45 16.58
C TYR A 153 4.07 4.07 15.94
N CYS A 154 3.09 3.66 15.19
CA CYS A 154 3.17 2.41 14.42
C CYS A 154 4.29 2.45 13.36
N THR A 155 4.65 3.64 12.90
CA THR A 155 5.73 3.90 11.95
C THR A 155 7.13 3.90 12.58
N ASP A 156 7.27 3.64 13.88
CA ASP A 156 8.57 3.54 14.52
C ASP A 156 9.45 2.43 13.93
N VAL A 157 8.85 1.46 13.25
CA VAL A 157 9.55 0.45 12.45
C VAL A 157 10.44 1.08 11.35
N GLY A 158 10.04 2.21 10.77
CA GLY A 158 10.84 2.92 9.76
C GLY A 158 12.14 3.54 10.31
N LYS A 159 12.25 3.71 11.63
CA LYS A 159 13.48 4.19 12.26
C LYS A 159 14.67 3.24 12.10
N VAL A 160 14.40 1.96 11.86
CA VAL A 160 15.42 0.93 11.65
C VAL A 160 16.34 1.27 10.46
N THR A 161 15.78 1.83 9.42
CA THR A 161 16.50 2.25 8.21
C THR A 161 16.70 3.76 8.11
N LEU A 162 16.40 4.49 9.18
CA LEU A 162 16.45 5.96 9.23
C LEU A 162 15.60 6.60 8.12
N SER A 163 14.49 5.96 7.79
CA SER A 163 13.55 6.47 6.80
C SER A 163 12.76 7.66 7.36
N PRO A 164 12.55 8.73 6.59
CA PRO A 164 11.71 9.84 7.03
C PRO A 164 10.26 9.39 7.22
N VAL A 165 9.61 9.97 8.21
CA VAL A 165 8.20 9.74 8.51
C VAL A 165 7.50 11.09 8.53
N PHE A 166 6.53 11.26 7.63
CA PHE A 166 5.66 12.43 7.59
C PHE A 166 4.35 12.11 8.32
N HIS A 167 3.97 12.96 9.26
CA HIS A 167 2.68 12.86 9.93
C HIS A 167 1.74 13.89 9.30
N VAL A 168 0.58 13.46 8.87
CA VAL A 168 -0.41 14.32 8.23
C VAL A 168 -1.81 14.03 8.78
N ASN A 169 -2.62 15.07 8.93
CA ASN A 169 -4.05 14.90 9.22
C ASN A 169 -4.73 14.37 7.95
N GLY A 170 -5.26 13.15 8.03
CA GLY A 170 -5.92 12.47 6.90
C GLY A 170 -7.23 13.14 6.44
N ASP A 171 -7.83 13.98 7.26
CA ASP A 171 -9.04 14.74 6.91
C ASP A 171 -8.72 16.04 6.15
N ASP A 172 -7.44 16.45 6.11
CA ASP A 172 -6.97 17.60 5.34
C ASP A 172 -6.39 17.14 3.99
N VAL A 173 -7.23 17.17 2.97
CA VAL A 173 -6.87 16.67 1.63
C VAL A 173 -5.69 17.43 1.01
N GLU A 174 -5.61 18.73 1.20
CA GLU A 174 -4.53 19.56 0.65
C GLU A 174 -3.20 19.20 1.32
N ALA A 175 -3.19 19.07 2.64
CA ALA A 175 -2.01 18.66 3.39
C ALA A 175 -1.56 17.23 3.00
N VAL A 176 -2.49 16.30 2.77
CA VAL A 176 -2.19 14.94 2.32
C VAL A 176 -1.53 14.95 0.95
N VAL A 177 -2.09 15.69 -0.01
CA VAL A 177 -1.53 15.79 -1.37
C VAL A 177 -0.12 16.38 -1.32
N HIS A 178 0.06 17.50 -0.63
CA HIS A 178 1.38 18.15 -0.49
C HIS A 178 2.41 17.23 0.18
N THR A 179 2.00 16.50 1.22
CA THR A 179 2.88 15.52 1.89
C THR A 179 3.29 14.39 0.94
N LEU A 180 2.36 13.90 0.11
CA LEU A 180 2.66 12.87 -0.89
C LEU A 180 3.63 13.37 -1.96
N GLU A 181 3.49 14.60 -2.41
CA GLU A 181 4.43 15.21 -3.36
C GLU A 181 5.85 15.24 -2.80
N ILE A 182 6.02 15.73 -1.58
CA ILE A 182 7.33 15.75 -0.89
C ILE A 182 7.88 14.34 -0.73
N ALA A 183 7.06 13.38 -0.33
CA ALA A 183 7.48 12.00 -0.13
C ALA A 183 7.96 11.35 -1.44
N ILE A 184 7.24 11.56 -2.53
CA ILE A 184 7.63 11.05 -3.85
C ILE A 184 8.91 11.73 -4.35
N GLU A 185 9.03 13.05 -4.19
CA GLU A 185 10.27 13.77 -4.54
C GLU A 185 11.47 13.27 -3.74
N TYR A 186 11.30 13.07 -2.43
CA TYR A 186 12.32 12.49 -1.57
C TYR A 186 12.74 11.11 -2.09
N ARG A 187 11.77 10.23 -2.33
CA ARG A 187 12.03 8.88 -2.85
C ARG A 187 12.75 8.93 -4.18
N GLN A 188 12.32 9.75 -5.11
CA GLN A 188 12.91 9.88 -6.43
C GLN A 188 14.34 10.45 -6.40
N LYS A 189 14.61 11.33 -5.45
CA LYS A 189 15.92 11.97 -5.30
C LYS A 189 16.94 11.10 -4.56
N PHE A 190 16.51 10.40 -3.52
CA PHE A 190 17.39 9.69 -2.60
C PHE A 190 17.34 8.17 -2.74
N HIS A 191 16.36 7.63 -3.48
CA HIS A 191 16.13 6.20 -3.67
C HIS A 191 16.05 5.42 -2.35
N LYS A 192 15.30 5.97 -1.39
CA LYS A 192 15.09 5.42 -0.06
C LYS A 192 13.62 5.34 0.28
N ASP A 193 13.30 4.48 1.22
CA ASP A 193 11.93 4.36 1.76
C ASP A 193 11.50 5.65 2.45
N VAL A 194 10.21 5.91 2.40
CA VAL A 194 9.55 7.02 3.06
C VAL A 194 8.20 6.57 3.61
N PHE A 195 7.87 7.03 4.80
CA PHE A 195 6.61 6.71 5.48
C PHE A 195 5.73 7.95 5.58
N ILE A 196 4.43 7.76 5.34
CA ILE A 196 3.40 8.76 5.56
C ILE A 196 2.40 8.17 6.54
N LEU A 197 2.34 8.75 7.73
CA LEU A 197 1.37 8.40 8.75
C LEU A 197 0.17 9.33 8.64
N SER A 198 -0.90 8.83 8.07
CA SER A 198 -2.16 9.54 7.97
C SER A 198 -2.99 9.28 9.23
N LEU A 199 -3.11 10.29 10.07
CA LEU A 199 -4.04 10.25 11.20
C LEU A 199 -5.43 10.57 10.68
N ILE A 200 -6.30 9.58 10.68
CA ILE A 200 -7.71 9.76 10.37
C ILE A 200 -8.52 9.76 11.65
N HIS A 201 -9.69 10.36 11.61
CA HIS A 201 -10.64 10.29 12.70
C HIS A 201 -10.87 8.83 13.10
N ILE A 202 -10.93 8.55 14.40
CA ILE A 202 -11.27 7.21 14.89
C ILE A 202 -12.66 6.91 14.34
N SER A 203 -12.72 6.05 13.34
CA SER A 203 -13.99 5.44 13.00
C SER A 203 -14.33 4.56 14.18
N GLU A 204 -15.21 5.04 15.05
CA GLU A 204 -15.67 4.26 16.18
C GLU A 204 -16.08 2.88 15.67
N PRO A 205 -15.51 1.80 16.21
CA PRO A 205 -16.15 0.52 16.06
C PRO A 205 -17.54 0.73 16.67
N THR A 206 -18.57 0.68 15.86
CA THR A 206 -19.94 0.66 16.35
C THR A 206 -19.97 -0.36 17.47
N ARG A 207 -19.95 0.10 18.70
CA ARG A 207 -20.27 -0.73 19.85
C ARG A 207 -21.69 -1.20 19.61
N ARG A 208 -21.81 -2.36 19.01
CA ARG A 208 -23.05 -3.11 19.17
C ARG A 208 -23.04 -3.57 20.62
N LEU A 209 -23.85 -2.90 21.40
CA LEU A 209 -24.32 -3.37 22.68
C LEU A 209 -25.00 -4.73 22.49
#